data_df3b04db68fc33da0e56174fefe23ba3
#
_entry.id   df3b04db68fc33da0e56174fefe23ba3
#
_cell.length_a   1.000
_cell.length_b   1.000
_cell.length_c   1.000
_cell.angle_alpha   90.00
_cell.angle_beta   90.00
_cell.angle_gamma   90.00
#
_symmetry.space_group_name_H-M   'P 1'
#
loop_
_entity.id
_entity.type
_entity.pdbx_description
1 polymer ?
#
loop_
_entity_poly.entity_id
_entity_poly.type
_entity_poly.pdbx_seq_one_letter_code
_entity_poly.pdbx_strand_id
1 'polypeptide(L)'
;MNQLTSKQQIYNYLQKMSQHFQLDRFSNFTTITISKELSISRSLTSQYLNELVKDDLVVKISSRPVYYLSKNALEQIYHVVLKQNEYISIHELMQELKYSSPDLKDFQKSVGYDGSLSYPISQIKSALLYPDGLPIILYGERGTGKMYLVSCMKEFCQNHLNEKGHIVLDVKKVSLHEERIAQM
;
A
#
# COMPACT_ATOMS: atom_id res chain seq x y z
N MET A 1 35.71 -6.82 1.49
CA MET A 1 34.27 -6.80 1.84
C MET A 1 34.02 -5.59 2.72
N ASN A 2 33.37 -4.54 2.19
CA ASN A 2 33.03 -3.38 3.00
C ASN A 2 31.95 -3.78 4.01
N GLN A 3 32.28 -3.79 5.30
CA GLN A 3 31.28 -3.95 6.34
C GLN A 3 30.32 -2.75 6.29
N LEU A 4 29.03 -3.02 6.19
CA LEU A 4 27.99 -2.00 6.26
C LEU A 4 28.06 -1.30 7.64
N THR A 5 27.97 0.02 7.65
CA THR A 5 27.88 0.76 8.90
C THR A 5 26.56 0.41 9.64
N SER A 6 26.54 0.56 10.96
CA SER A 6 25.32 0.30 11.75
C SER A 6 24.11 1.13 11.27
N LYS A 7 24.35 2.36 10.80
CA LYS A 7 23.30 3.22 10.21
C LYS A 7 22.73 2.60 8.92
N GLN A 8 23.60 2.09 8.05
CA GLN A 8 23.18 1.40 6.81
C GLN A 8 22.44 0.10 7.09
N GLN A 9 22.86 -0.67 8.10
CA GLN A 9 22.17 -1.89 8.52
C GLN A 9 20.74 -1.58 8.99
N ILE A 10 20.55 -0.53 9.80
CA ILE A 10 19.24 -0.08 10.26
C ILE A 10 18.37 0.35 9.07
N TYR A 11 18.90 1.14 8.15
CA TYR A 11 18.16 1.59 6.97
C TYR A 11 17.74 0.42 6.07
N ASN A 12 18.65 -0.50 5.79
CA ASN A 12 18.35 -1.69 4.97
C ASN A 12 17.31 -2.60 5.63
N TYR A 13 17.38 -2.77 6.95
CA TYR A 13 16.38 -3.50 7.72
C TYR A 13 15.00 -2.85 7.57
N LEU A 14 14.90 -1.53 7.79
CA LEU A 14 13.64 -0.80 7.64
C LEU A 14 13.10 -0.88 6.22
N GLN A 15 13.97 -0.73 5.21
CA GLN A 15 13.56 -0.81 3.82
C GLN A 15 12.96 -2.18 3.49
N LYS A 16 13.62 -3.27 3.90
CA LYS A 16 13.13 -4.64 3.70
C LYS A 16 11.82 -4.89 4.44
N MET A 17 11.73 -4.49 5.70
CA MET A 17 10.53 -4.71 6.51
C MET A 17 9.35 -3.88 6.04
N SER A 18 9.59 -2.64 5.60
CA SER A 18 8.55 -1.74 5.10
C SER A 18 7.98 -2.17 3.76
N GLN A 19 8.70 -2.93 2.93
CA GLN A 19 8.17 -3.52 1.69
C GLN A 19 7.03 -4.52 1.94
N HIS A 20 6.99 -5.12 3.12
CA HIS A 20 5.95 -6.06 3.53
C HIS A 20 5.06 -5.45 4.64
N PHE A 21 4.95 -4.12 4.63
CA PHE A 21 4.21 -3.40 5.63
C PHE A 21 2.71 -3.78 5.59
N GLN A 22 2.22 -4.26 6.73
CA GLN A 22 0.81 -4.57 6.97
C GLN A 22 0.36 -3.84 8.24
N LEU A 23 -0.85 -3.31 8.21
CA LEU A 23 -1.43 -2.50 9.29
C LEU A 23 -1.52 -3.21 10.65
N ASP A 24 -1.43 -4.53 10.68
CA ASP A 24 -1.52 -5.36 11.89
C ASP A 24 -0.14 -5.71 12.50
N ARG A 25 0.97 -5.37 11.83
CA ARG A 25 2.33 -5.80 12.22
C ARG A 25 3.30 -4.66 12.49
N PHE A 26 2.87 -3.69 13.30
CA PHE A 26 3.74 -2.56 13.68
C PHE A 26 4.88 -2.91 14.65
N SER A 27 4.83 -4.04 15.34
CA SER A 27 5.82 -4.41 16.35
C SER A 27 7.28 -4.43 15.85
N ASN A 28 7.48 -4.72 14.57
CA ASN A 28 8.80 -4.79 13.94
C ASN A 28 9.47 -3.43 13.72
N PHE A 29 8.73 -2.35 13.87
CA PHE A 29 9.17 -0.99 13.53
C PHE A 29 9.52 -0.14 14.75
N THR A 30 9.65 -0.75 15.94
CA THR A 30 10.05 -0.05 17.15
C THR A 30 11.56 -0.06 17.35
N THR A 31 12.11 0.97 18.02
CA THR A 31 13.53 1.01 18.38
C THR A 31 13.99 -0.25 19.13
N ILE A 32 13.12 -0.80 19.99
CA ILE A 32 13.45 -1.99 20.79
C ILE A 32 13.60 -3.22 19.88
N THR A 33 12.69 -3.44 18.96
CA THR A 33 12.74 -4.58 18.06
C THR A 33 13.93 -4.47 17.11
N ILE A 34 14.12 -3.31 16.49
CA ILE A 34 15.25 -3.06 15.57
C ILE A 34 16.59 -3.28 16.26
N SER A 35 16.75 -2.77 17.50
CA SER A 35 18.00 -2.93 18.27
C SER A 35 18.31 -4.39 18.58
N LYS A 36 17.28 -5.20 18.90
CA LYS A 36 17.42 -6.64 19.14
C LYS A 36 17.78 -7.42 17.86
N GLU A 37 17.04 -7.18 16.80
CA GLU A 37 17.25 -7.89 15.51
C GLU A 37 18.64 -7.64 14.93
N LEU A 38 19.16 -6.42 15.06
CA LEU A 38 20.47 -6.06 14.52
C LEU A 38 21.62 -6.18 15.54
N SER A 39 21.33 -6.57 16.78
CA SER A 39 22.33 -6.64 17.87
C SER A 39 23.07 -5.32 18.09
N ILE A 40 22.38 -4.18 17.91
CA ILE A 40 22.89 -2.82 18.13
C ILE A 40 22.33 -2.28 19.45
N SER A 41 23.11 -1.50 20.20
CA SER A 41 22.61 -0.90 21.42
C SER A 41 21.39 0.00 21.16
N ARG A 42 20.42 0.00 22.08
CA ARG A 42 19.17 0.77 21.93
C ARG A 42 19.42 2.27 21.76
N SER A 43 20.40 2.82 22.50
CA SER A 43 20.76 4.25 22.41
C SER A 43 21.28 4.61 21.01
N LEU A 44 22.19 3.80 20.49
CA LEU A 44 22.76 3.99 19.16
C LEU A 44 21.72 3.80 18.05
N THR A 45 20.85 2.78 18.20
CA THR A 45 19.71 2.58 17.28
C THR A 45 18.80 3.78 17.25
N SER A 46 18.43 4.32 18.42
CA SER A 46 17.59 5.53 18.52
C SER A 46 18.24 6.75 17.89
N GLN A 47 19.56 6.93 18.10
CA GLN A 47 20.30 8.02 17.48
C GLN A 47 20.26 7.91 15.95
N TYR A 48 20.61 6.76 15.38
CA TYR A 48 20.62 6.57 13.92
C TYR A 48 19.23 6.65 13.30
N LEU A 49 18.18 6.16 13.97
CA LEU A 49 16.81 6.33 13.52
C LEU A 49 16.42 7.80 13.40
N ASN A 50 16.75 8.61 14.42
CA ASN A 50 16.47 10.06 14.36
C ASN A 50 17.33 10.79 13.32
N GLU A 51 18.56 10.35 13.07
CA GLU A 51 19.38 10.87 11.96
C GLU A 51 18.74 10.53 10.61
N LEU A 52 18.29 9.28 10.41
CA LEU A 52 17.62 8.86 9.18
C LEU A 52 16.30 9.61 8.93
N VAL A 53 15.59 10.00 9.99
CA VAL A 53 14.40 10.88 9.89
C VAL A 53 14.81 12.27 9.42
N LYS A 54 15.89 12.84 9.97
CA LYS A 54 16.42 14.14 9.54
C LYS A 54 16.94 14.14 8.11
N ASP A 55 17.51 13.00 7.68
CA ASP A 55 17.98 12.78 6.30
C ASP A 55 16.82 12.52 5.30
N ASP A 56 15.56 12.61 5.74
CA ASP A 56 14.34 12.37 4.95
C ASP A 56 14.23 10.95 4.36
N LEU A 57 14.89 9.98 4.97
CA LEU A 57 14.89 8.57 4.53
C LEU A 57 13.90 7.69 5.28
N VAL A 58 13.50 8.12 6.48
CA VAL A 58 12.65 7.37 7.41
C VAL A 58 11.52 8.24 7.92
N VAL A 59 10.33 7.66 7.94
CA VAL A 59 9.13 8.24 8.55
C VAL A 59 9.07 7.81 10.01
N LYS A 60 8.81 8.77 10.91
CA LYS A 60 8.61 8.56 12.33
C LYS A 60 7.15 8.79 12.71
N ILE A 61 6.59 7.87 13.46
CA ILE A 61 5.26 8.01 14.05
C ILE A 61 5.43 8.17 15.55
N SER A 62 5.14 9.38 16.05
CA SER A 62 5.34 9.79 17.44
C SER A 62 4.23 9.28 18.39
N SER A 63 3.75 8.05 18.17
CA SER A 63 2.81 7.35 19.02
C SER A 63 3.52 6.66 20.22
N ARG A 64 2.76 5.92 21.01
CA ARG A 64 3.33 5.06 22.07
C ARG A 64 2.94 3.62 21.81
N PRO A 65 3.89 2.77 21.39
CA PRO A 65 5.32 3.04 21.12
C PRO A 65 5.56 3.90 19.86
N VAL A 66 6.78 4.45 19.74
CA VAL A 66 7.22 5.16 18.53
C VAL A 66 7.60 4.15 17.47
N TYR A 67 7.17 4.39 16.21
CA TYR A 67 7.48 3.55 15.06
C TYR A 67 8.30 4.30 14.02
N TYR A 68 9.12 3.55 13.28
CA TYR A 68 9.98 4.06 12.22
C TYR A 68 9.82 3.19 10.97
N LEU A 69 9.52 3.79 9.83
CA LEU A 69 9.28 3.11 8.55
C LEU A 69 10.15 3.72 7.45
N SER A 70 10.53 2.93 6.46
CA SER A 70 11.25 3.48 5.30
C SER A 70 10.30 4.35 4.47
N LYS A 71 10.65 5.63 4.28
CA LYS A 71 9.89 6.58 3.47
C LYS A 71 9.77 6.08 2.03
N ASN A 72 10.90 5.73 1.43
CA ASN A 72 10.95 5.24 0.05
C ASN A 72 10.07 3.98 -0.15
N ALA A 73 10.11 3.01 0.77
CA ALA A 73 9.29 1.82 0.66
C ALA A 73 7.79 2.15 0.72
N LEU A 74 7.37 3.07 1.61
CA LEU A 74 5.98 3.53 1.67
C LEU A 74 5.57 4.26 0.39
N GLU A 75 6.40 5.17 -0.10
CA GLU A 75 6.14 5.91 -1.33
C GLU A 75 6.01 5.00 -2.56
N GLN A 76 6.83 3.94 -2.63
CA GLN A 76 6.74 2.94 -3.69
C GLN A 76 5.48 2.08 -3.60
N ILE A 77 5.12 1.61 -2.39
CA ILE A 77 3.96 0.73 -2.19
C ILE A 77 2.65 1.49 -2.44
N TYR A 78 2.57 2.72 -1.93
CA TYR A 78 1.35 3.53 -2.01
C TYR A 78 1.34 4.49 -3.21
N HIS A 79 2.39 4.50 -4.04
CA HIS A 79 2.54 5.39 -5.20
C HIS A 79 2.30 6.87 -4.88
N VAL A 80 2.86 7.33 -3.76
CA VAL A 80 2.69 8.68 -3.23
C VAL A 80 4.04 9.32 -2.95
N VAL A 81 4.06 10.63 -2.85
CA VAL A 81 5.19 11.40 -2.29
C VAL A 81 4.74 11.95 -0.95
N LEU A 82 5.35 11.48 0.13
CA LEU A 82 5.05 11.95 1.48
C LEU A 82 5.59 13.36 1.69
N LYS A 83 4.72 14.26 2.15
CA LYS A 83 5.04 15.68 2.36
C LYS A 83 5.87 15.92 3.62
N GLN A 84 5.77 15.02 4.58
CA GLN A 84 6.45 15.11 5.87
C GLN A 84 7.03 13.75 6.27
N ASN A 85 7.95 13.76 7.24
CA ASN A 85 8.61 12.56 7.74
C ASN A 85 8.31 12.30 9.24
N GLU A 86 7.50 13.15 9.88
CA GLU A 86 7.03 12.95 11.25
C GLU A 86 5.52 13.08 11.32
N TYR A 87 4.86 12.08 11.94
CA TYR A 87 3.42 11.98 12.14
C TYR A 87 3.11 11.79 13.62
N ILE A 88 2.01 12.36 14.09
CA ILE A 88 1.56 12.22 15.48
C ILE A 88 0.97 10.82 15.72
N SER A 89 0.32 10.27 14.69
CA SER A 89 -0.35 8.97 14.78
C SER A 89 -0.27 8.18 13.48
N ILE A 90 -0.50 6.85 13.59
CA ILE A 90 -0.64 5.95 12.45
C ILE A 90 -1.80 6.42 11.55
N HIS A 91 -2.88 6.90 12.16
CA HIS A 91 -4.05 7.37 11.43
C HIS A 91 -3.72 8.56 10.52
N GLU A 92 -2.91 9.50 11.01
CA GLU A 92 -2.45 10.67 10.23
C GLU A 92 -1.61 10.23 9.01
N LEU A 93 -0.63 9.35 9.22
CA LEU A 93 0.15 8.77 8.13
C LEU A 93 -0.77 8.06 7.12
N MET A 94 -1.71 7.25 7.60
CA MET A 94 -2.64 6.51 6.73
C MET A 94 -3.58 7.42 5.95
N GLN A 95 -3.98 8.56 6.53
CA GLN A 95 -4.73 9.57 5.80
C GLN A 95 -3.89 10.12 4.65
N GLU A 96 -2.65 10.52 4.89
CA GLU A 96 -1.79 11.03 3.82
C GLU A 96 -1.52 9.98 2.74
N LEU A 97 -1.21 8.74 3.12
CA LEU A 97 -1.02 7.63 2.19
C LEU A 97 -2.28 7.38 1.33
N LYS A 98 -3.47 7.52 1.90
CA LYS A 98 -4.74 7.37 1.18
C LYS A 98 -5.08 8.56 0.30
N TYR A 99 -4.89 9.78 0.80
CA TYR A 99 -5.26 11.00 0.08
C TYR A 99 -4.23 11.46 -0.97
N SER A 100 -2.96 11.11 -0.77
CA SER A 100 -1.90 11.44 -1.74
C SER A 100 -1.82 10.43 -2.87
N SER A 101 -2.48 9.28 -2.73
CA SER A 101 -2.58 8.31 -3.80
C SER A 101 -3.34 8.94 -4.98
N PRO A 102 -2.75 9.02 -6.19
CA PRO A 102 -3.44 9.51 -7.39
C PRO A 102 -4.73 8.75 -7.67
N ASP A 103 -4.90 7.64 -7.02
CA ASP A 103 -5.93 6.61 -7.08
C ASP A 103 -7.36 7.07 -6.88
N LEU A 104 -7.56 8.19 -6.18
CA LEU A 104 -8.90 8.59 -5.79
C LEU A 104 -9.69 9.18 -6.95
N LYS A 105 -9.01 9.78 -7.94
CA LYS A 105 -9.68 10.50 -9.03
C LYS A 105 -10.39 9.57 -10.02
N ASP A 106 -9.81 8.41 -10.31
CA ASP A 106 -10.36 7.51 -11.35
C ASP A 106 -11.67 6.83 -10.93
N PHE A 107 -11.82 6.56 -9.63
CA PHE A 107 -13.04 5.96 -9.07
C PHE A 107 -13.99 6.94 -8.41
N GLN A 108 -13.60 8.20 -8.19
CA GLN A 108 -14.42 9.22 -7.51
C GLN A 108 -15.75 9.51 -8.21
N LYS A 109 -15.80 9.29 -9.51
CA LYS A 109 -17.03 9.46 -10.31
C LYS A 109 -18.06 8.35 -10.07
N SER A 110 -17.67 7.28 -9.36
CA SER A 110 -18.59 6.16 -9.07
C SER A 110 -19.54 6.52 -7.94
N VAL A 111 -20.83 6.40 -8.17
CA VAL A 111 -21.84 6.60 -7.12
C VAL A 111 -21.60 5.58 -5.99
N GLY A 112 -21.48 6.07 -4.75
CA GLY A 112 -21.16 5.23 -3.58
C GLY A 112 -19.66 4.96 -3.38
N TYR A 113 -18.78 5.67 -4.08
CA TYR A 113 -17.33 5.57 -3.98
C TYR A 113 -16.79 5.71 -2.54
N ASP A 114 -17.29 6.66 -1.79
CA ASP A 114 -16.97 6.94 -0.38
C ASP A 114 -17.89 6.20 0.61
N GLY A 115 -18.86 5.45 0.09
CA GLY A 115 -19.84 4.69 0.85
C GLY A 115 -19.79 3.19 0.57
N SER A 116 -20.86 2.66 -0.03
CA SER A 116 -21.04 1.21 -0.25
C SER A 116 -20.00 0.57 -1.17
N LEU A 117 -19.39 1.33 -2.08
CA LEU A 117 -18.33 0.85 -2.98
C LEU A 117 -16.92 1.08 -2.45
N SER A 118 -16.73 1.75 -1.32
CA SER A 118 -15.40 2.07 -0.79
C SER A 118 -14.55 0.82 -0.54
N TYR A 119 -15.13 -0.20 0.07
CA TYR A 119 -14.44 -1.48 0.32
C TYR A 119 -14.17 -2.27 -0.98
N PRO A 120 -15.16 -2.54 -1.85
CA PRO A 120 -14.91 -3.15 -3.16
C PRO A 120 -13.85 -2.42 -3.99
N ILE A 121 -13.88 -1.09 -4.05
CA ILE A 121 -12.88 -0.31 -4.79
C ILE A 121 -11.49 -0.49 -4.21
N SER A 122 -11.33 -0.51 -2.87
CA SER A 122 -10.03 -0.76 -2.25
C SER A 122 -9.47 -2.15 -2.59
N GLN A 123 -10.33 -3.17 -2.64
CA GLN A 123 -9.94 -4.52 -3.06
C GLN A 123 -9.52 -4.57 -4.54
N ILE A 124 -10.29 -3.91 -5.43
CA ILE A 124 -9.96 -3.80 -6.84
C ILE A 124 -8.58 -3.17 -7.03
N LYS A 125 -8.32 -2.05 -6.37
CA LYS A 125 -7.03 -1.36 -6.44
C LYS A 125 -5.87 -2.26 -5.97
N SER A 126 -6.04 -2.90 -4.83
CA SER A 126 -5.03 -3.84 -4.30
C SER A 126 -4.74 -4.97 -5.28
N ALA A 127 -5.76 -5.48 -5.96
CA ALA A 127 -5.60 -6.52 -6.96
C ALA A 127 -4.92 -6.02 -8.26
N LEU A 128 -5.23 -4.81 -8.69
CA LEU A 128 -4.61 -4.18 -9.87
C LEU A 128 -3.14 -3.82 -9.63
N LEU A 129 -2.81 -3.37 -8.44
CA LEU A 129 -1.44 -2.98 -8.03
C LEU A 129 -0.57 -4.18 -7.62
N TYR A 130 -1.13 -5.38 -7.56
CA TYR A 130 -0.33 -6.58 -7.27
C TYR A 130 0.67 -6.84 -8.40
N PRO A 131 1.91 -7.25 -8.11
CA PRO A 131 2.86 -7.64 -9.15
C PRO A 131 2.21 -8.65 -10.11
N ASP A 132 2.22 -8.39 -11.40
CA ASP A 132 1.54 -9.16 -12.46
C ASP A 132 0.00 -9.09 -12.45
N GLY A 133 -0.60 -8.31 -11.54
CA GLY A 133 -2.05 -8.19 -11.40
C GLY A 133 -2.73 -9.46 -10.86
N LEU A 134 -3.87 -9.32 -10.22
CA LEU A 134 -4.70 -10.44 -9.81
C LEU A 134 -5.99 -10.48 -10.64
N PRO A 135 -6.53 -11.67 -10.96
CA PRO A 135 -7.81 -11.79 -11.62
C PRO A 135 -8.92 -11.21 -10.74
N ILE A 136 -9.79 -10.38 -11.32
CA ILE A 136 -10.90 -9.73 -10.63
C ILE A 136 -12.22 -10.21 -11.22
N ILE A 137 -13.12 -10.68 -10.37
CA ILE A 137 -14.48 -11.07 -10.74
C ILE A 137 -15.45 -10.05 -10.17
N LEU A 138 -16.18 -9.32 -11.02
CA LEU A 138 -17.25 -8.43 -10.62
C LEU A 138 -18.59 -9.14 -10.69
N TYR A 139 -19.21 -9.33 -9.55
CA TYR A 139 -20.48 -9.99 -9.37
C TYR A 139 -21.56 -8.99 -8.92
N GLY A 140 -22.81 -9.18 -9.36
CA GLY A 140 -23.95 -8.36 -8.94
C GLY A 140 -25.06 -8.32 -9.99
N GLU A 141 -26.21 -7.76 -9.64
CA GLU A 141 -27.40 -7.66 -10.47
C GLU A 141 -27.18 -6.89 -11.78
N ARG A 142 -28.04 -7.11 -12.76
CA ARG A 142 -28.01 -6.38 -14.03
C ARG A 142 -28.32 -4.89 -13.79
N GLY A 143 -27.56 -3.99 -14.41
CA GLY A 143 -27.75 -2.54 -14.26
C GLY A 143 -27.05 -1.88 -13.07
N THR A 144 -26.34 -2.62 -12.20
CA THR A 144 -25.66 -2.07 -11.01
C THR A 144 -24.35 -1.32 -11.27
N GLY A 145 -24.07 -0.93 -12.51
CA GLY A 145 -22.89 -0.13 -12.83
C GLY A 145 -21.56 -0.90 -12.95
N LYS A 146 -21.56 -2.24 -13.00
CA LYS A 146 -20.32 -3.05 -13.14
C LYS A 146 -19.47 -2.63 -14.32
N MET A 147 -20.09 -2.36 -15.48
CA MET A 147 -19.35 -1.91 -16.67
C MET A 147 -18.71 -0.53 -16.50
N TYR A 148 -19.38 0.35 -15.75
CA TYR A 148 -18.81 1.64 -15.40
C TYR A 148 -17.58 1.47 -14.49
N LEU A 149 -17.67 0.57 -13.51
CA LEU A 149 -16.54 0.25 -12.63
C LEU A 149 -15.35 -0.34 -13.42
N VAL A 150 -15.62 -1.19 -14.43
CA VAL A 150 -14.60 -1.68 -15.36
C VAL A 150 -13.94 -0.54 -16.15
N SER A 151 -14.71 0.47 -16.57
CA SER A 151 -14.14 1.65 -17.24
C SER A 151 -13.22 2.44 -16.29
N CYS A 152 -13.60 2.61 -15.02
CA CYS A 152 -12.75 3.22 -14.00
C CYS A 152 -11.47 2.40 -13.76
N MET A 153 -11.56 1.07 -13.72
CA MET A 153 -10.39 0.18 -13.61
C MET A 153 -9.43 0.36 -14.79
N LYS A 154 -9.97 0.46 -16.01
CA LYS A 154 -9.17 0.70 -17.22
C LYS A 154 -8.47 2.06 -17.16
N GLU A 155 -9.18 3.11 -16.78
CA GLU A 155 -8.62 4.46 -16.60
C GLU A 155 -7.51 4.45 -15.53
N PHE A 156 -7.74 3.78 -14.42
CA PHE A 156 -6.76 3.56 -13.37
C PHE A 156 -5.49 2.86 -13.89
N CYS A 157 -5.63 1.76 -14.62
CA CYS A 157 -4.48 1.04 -15.18
C CYS A 157 -3.70 1.91 -16.18
N GLN A 158 -4.38 2.70 -17.02
CA GLN A 158 -3.74 3.60 -17.97
C GLN A 158 -2.95 4.72 -17.29
N ASN A 159 -3.45 5.23 -16.15
CA ASN A 159 -2.83 6.34 -15.44
C ASN A 159 -1.69 5.91 -14.51
N HIS A 160 -1.72 4.68 -13.99
CA HIS A 160 -0.84 4.25 -12.91
C HIS A 160 0.02 3.02 -13.22
N LEU A 161 -0.38 2.22 -14.19
CA LEU A 161 0.36 1.02 -14.58
C LEU A 161 0.90 1.25 -16.01
N ASN A 162 2.20 1.58 -16.11
CA ASN A 162 2.85 1.72 -17.42
C ASN A 162 2.52 0.51 -18.30
N GLU A 163 1.70 0.71 -19.30
CA GLU A 163 1.23 -0.08 -20.46
C GLU A 163 1.48 -1.60 -20.55
N LYS A 164 2.17 -2.23 -19.63
CA LYS A 164 2.59 -3.65 -19.71
C LYS A 164 1.59 -4.66 -19.17
N GLY A 165 0.47 -4.22 -18.62
CA GLY A 165 -0.56 -5.10 -18.07
C GLY A 165 -1.92 -4.88 -18.71
N HIS A 166 -2.15 -5.39 -19.90
CA HIS A 166 -3.50 -5.38 -20.47
C HIS A 166 -4.35 -6.47 -19.85
N ILE A 167 -5.22 -6.09 -18.93
CA ILE A 167 -6.35 -6.93 -18.52
C ILE A 167 -7.45 -6.72 -19.56
N VAL A 168 -7.57 -7.62 -20.53
CA VAL A 168 -8.72 -7.67 -21.41
C VAL A 168 -9.83 -8.38 -20.66
N LEU A 169 -10.72 -7.62 -20.02
CA LEU A 169 -11.95 -8.16 -19.43
C LEU A 169 -13.00 -8.33 -20.54
N ASP A 170 -13.10 -9.54 -21.11
CA ASP A 170 -14.21 -9.87 -22.02
C ASP A 170 -15.47 -10.20 -21.22
N VAL A 171 -16.23 -9.16 -20.88
CA VAL A 171 -17.45 -9.25 -20.06
C VAL A 171 -18.58 -10.00 -20.76
N LYS A 172 -18.52 -10.22 -22.07
CA LYS A 172 -19.55 -10.93 -22.83
C LYS A 172 -19.51 -12.44 -22.67
N LYS A 173 -18.41 -13.01 -22.16
CA LYS A 173 -18.28 -14.45 -21.93
C LYS A 173 -18.65 -14.93 -20.53
N VAL A 174 -18.96 -14.01 -19.62
CA VAL A 174 -19.45 -14.35 -18.28
C VAL A 174 -20.98 -14.34 -18.24
N SER A 175 -21.63 -14.90 -19.23
CA SER A 175 -22.90 -15.59 -18.99
C SER A 175 -22.54 -16.95 -18.41
N LEU A 176 -22.23 -16.97 -17.14
CA LEU A 176 -22.16 -18.18 -16.34
C LEU A 176 -23.51 -18.86 -16.48
N HIS A 177 -23.54 -20.03 -17.08
CA HIS A 177 -24.61 -20.97 -16.85
C HIS A 177 -24.61 -21.24 -15.35
N GLU A 178 -25.56 -20.66 -14.64
CA GLU A 178 -25.79 -20.86 -13.19
C GLU A 178 -25.95 -22.33 -12.83
N GLU A 179 -26.23 -23.18 -13.81
CA GLU A 179 -26.46 -24.62 -13.64
C GLU A 179 -25.19 -25.44 -13.40
N ARG A 180 -23.98 -24.91 -13.62
CA ARG A 180 -22.74 -25.68 -13.41
C ARG A 180 -22.09 -25.51 -12.02
N ILE A 181 -22.48 -24.54 -11.24
CA ILE A 181 -21.92 -24.32 -9.89
C ILE A 181 -22.70 -25.13 -8.83
N ALA A 182 -23.93 -25.55 -9.12
CA ALA A 182 -24.73 -26.36 -8.20
C ALA A 182 -24.41 -27.87 -8.21
N GLN A 183 -23.45 -28.32 -9.00
CA GLN A 183 -23.09 -29.73 -9.12
C GLN A 183 -21.62 -30.03 -8.80
N MET A 184 -20.90 -29.10 -8.17
CA MET A 184 -19.58 -29.33 -7.53
C MET A 184 -19.66 -29.08 -6.04
#